data_780db2a57717feb0d4ea75848707a2a7
#
_entry.id   780db2a57717feb0d4ea75848707a2a7
#
_cell.length_a   1.000
_cell.length_b   1.000
_cell.length_c   1.000
_cell.angle_alpha   90.00
_cell.angle_beta   90.00
_cell.angle_gamma   90.00
#
_symmetry.space_group_name_H-M   'P 1'
#
loop_
_entity.id
_entity.type
_entity.pdbx_description
1 polymer ?
#
loop_
_entity_poly.entity_id
_entity_poly.type
_entity_poly.pdbx_seq_one_letter_code
_entity_poly.pdbx_strand_id
1 'polypeptide(L)'
;MLINRSATLLIKNQCILSLVKYCASLSTNQNNSIKNITNTFPDFETKLLKVGIIGVPNSGKSTFINYLMNRKACPTSSKVHTTRFKTRSIFTEGNVQIVFLDSPGLVNENETKKFKLENSFLKDSKNVLQEADVVGVVHDVSNTFTRETLDIKIIRLLEINKNKTSFLILNKIDQLKSKRKLLDITRLLTDSCIDGKPVPSPQLKRTRHYVDKDVRAWPYFSDIFMVSSLIGDGLEDVKQYLIDSARPGKWMFPQVVWTDQTAENIIQSSVKAKLLDFLPQEIPYRLKPELEYFDLNDEGTITAVVLIKTPSVRISKLVAGTEDGRLKQIIQSVREDLQNAFKNVVKISLIMDPPADSNPS
;
A
#
# COMPACT_ATOMS: atom_id res chain seq x y z
N MET A 1 -10.55 -21.21 31.40
CA MET A 1 -10.58 -20.73 29.99
C MET A 1 -11.19 -19.32 29.79
N LEU A 2 -11.66 -18.64 30.84
CA LEU A 2 -12.27 -17.30 30.78
C LEU A 2 -11.29 -16.15 31.08
N ILE A 3 -10.14 -16.41 31.71
CA ILE A 3 -9.16 -15.39 32.11
C ILE A 3 -8.35 -14.84 30.90
N ASN A 4 -8.17 -15.64 29.84
CA ASN A 4 -7.39 -15.23 28.66
C ASN A 4 -8.14 -14.27 27.70
N ARG A 5 -9.46 -14.22 27.71
CA ARG A 5 -10.22 -13.32 26.83
C ARG A 5 -10.18 -11.86 27.32
N SER A 6 -10.24 -11.63 28.61
CA SER A 6 -10.21 -10.28 29.19
C SER A 6 -8.84 -9.63 29.05
N ALA A 7 -7.75 -10.38 29.26
CA ALA A 7 -6.38 -9.88 29.07
C ALA A 7 -6.09 -9.52 27.61
N THR A 8 -6.55 -10.33 26.65
CA THR A 8 -6.38 -10.07 25.21
C THR A 8 -7.20 -8.85 24.76
N LEU A 9 -8.37 -8.61 25.34
CA LEU A 9 -9.19 -7.40 25.06
C LEU A 9 -8.53 -6.13 25.64
N LEU A 10 -8.01 -6.20 26.86
CA LEU A 10 -7.30 -5.09 27.51
C LEU A 10 -6.04 -4.68 26.73
N ILE A 11 -5.25 -5.65 26.30
CA ILE A 11 -4.04 -5.40 25.49
C ILE A 11 -4.42 -4.79 24.13
N LYS A 12 -5.48 -5.28 23.47
CA LYS A 12 -5.97 -4.70 22.20
C LYS A 12 -6.43 -3.25 22.37
N ASN A 13 -7.16 -2.94 23.42
CA ASN A 13 -7.65 -1.58 23.67
C ASN A 13 -6.49 -0.61 24.01
N GLN A 14 -5.50 -1.05 24.79
CA GLN A 14 -4.30 -0.25 25.04
C GLN A 14 -3.48 0.00 23.76
N CYS A 15 -3.37 -0.97 22.85
CA CYS A 15 -2.68 -0.80 21.57
C CYS A 15 -3.35 0.26 20.69
N ILE A 16 -4.69 0.35 20.68
CA ILE A 16 -5.41 1.31 19.83
C ILE A 16 -5.41 2.71 20.47
N LEU A 17 -5.59 2.79 21.76
CA LEU A 17 -5.47 4.05 22.50
C LEU A 17 -4.06 4.65 22.35
N SER A 18 -3.01 3.82 22.37
CA SER A 18 -1.65 4.27 22.12
C SER A 18 -1.42 4.68 20.67
N LEU A 19 -2.01 3.97 19.68
CA LEU A 19 -1.94 4.34 18.28
C LEU A 19 -2.66 5.67 18.01
N VAL A 20 -3.88 5.82 18.51
CA VAL A 20 -4.65 7.07 18.35
C VAL A 20 -3.96 8.24 19.04
N LYS A 21 -3.40 8.05 20.23
CA LYS A 21 -2.59 9.06 20.92
C LYS A 21 -1.29 9.37 20.17
N TYR A 22 -0.61 8.36 19.62
CA TYR A 22 0.58 8.54 18.79
C TYR A 22 0.24 9.29 17.49
N CYS A 23 -0.82 8.89 16.79
CA CYS A 23 -1.29 9.57 15.59
C CYS A 23 -1.80 11.00 15.87
N ALA A 24 -2.44 11.25 17.01
CA ALA A 24 -2.83 12.59 17.45
C ALA A 24 -1.60 13.47 17.78
N SER A 25 -0.53 12.90 18.35
CA SER A 25 0.71 13.63 18.63
C SER A 25 1.51 14.00 17.38
N LEU A 26 1.35 13.24 16.28
CA LEU A 26 1.94 13.59 14.98
C LEU A 26 1.24 14.80 14.31
N SER A 27 -0.05 14.98 14.57
CA SER A 27 -0.83 16.10 14.01
C SER A 27 -0.69 17.41 14.81
N THR A 28 -0.32 17.32 16.08
CA THR A 28 0.00 18.49 16.92
C THR A 28 1.48 18.48 17.25
N ASN A 29 2.22 19.50 16.82
CA ASN A 29 3.65 19.70 17.11
C ASN A 29 3.96 19.85 18.63
N GLN A 30 3.26 19.12 19.50
CA GLN A 30 3.44 19.15 20.95
C GLN A 30 4.34 18.00 21.41
N ASN A 31 5.65 18.27 21.43
CA ASN A 31 6.70 17.37 21.92
C ASN A 31 6.60 16.97 23.39
N ASN A 32 5.62 17.41 24.15
CA ASN A 32 5.53 17.20 25.59
C ASN A 32 4.54 16.12 26.05
N SER A 33 3.67 15.58 25.17
CA SER A 33 2.70 14.55 25.56
C SER A 33 3.18 13.12 25.32
N ILE A 34 4.34 12.93 24.68
CA ILE A 34 4.89 11.62 24.29
C ILE A 34 5.49 10.86 25.49
N LYS A 35 5.79 11.53 26.59
CA LYS A 35 6.51 10.92 27.76
C LYS A 35 5.71 9.85 28.52
N ASN A 36 4.42 9.68 28.29
CA ASN A 36 3.56 8.72 29.00
C ASN A 36 3.08 7.52 28.15
N ILE A 37 3.43 7.45 26.87
CA ILE A 37 3.33 6.20 26.14
C ILE A 37 4.56 5.43 26.52
N THR A 38 4.43 4.41 27.34
CA THR A 38 5.52 3.50 27.70
C THR A 38 6.21 3.07 26.43
N ASN A 39 7.34 3.69 26.11
CA ASN A 39 8.26 3.31 25.04
C ASN A 39 8.87 1.97 25.44
N THR A 40 8.13 0.89 25.34
CA THR A 40 8.66 -0.45 25.47
C THR A 40 9.40 -0.78 24.17
N PHE A 41 10.59 -0.15 24.02
CA PHE A 41 11.60 -0.73 23.16
C PHE A 41 12.11 -1.98 23.86
N PRO A 42 12.24 -3.09 23.16
CA PRO A 42 12.72 -4.32 23.78
C PRO A 42 14.18 -4.18 24.25
N ASP A 43 14.49 -4.76 25.41
CA ASP A 43 15.85 -4.81 25.96
C ASP A 43 16.76 -5.86 25.29
N PHE A 44 16.30 -6.47 24.17
CA PHE A 44 17.07 -7.46 23.41
C PHE A 44 17.57 -6.86 22.09
N GLU A 45 18.51 -7.54 21.46
CA GLU A 45 19.09 -7.15 20.18
C GLU A 45 17.98 -7.07 19.10
N THR A 46 17.72 -5.85 18.65
CA THR A 46 16.68 -5.56 17.65
C THR A 46 17.29 -5.51 16.25
N LYS A 47 16.46 -5.85 15.25
CA LYS A 47 16.80 -5.74 13.84
C LYS A 47 15.80 -4.83 13.12
N LEU A 48 16.28 -4.12 12.13
CA LEU A 48 15.48 -3.19 11.32
C LEU A 48 15.76 -3.41 9.84
N LEU A 49 14.69 -3.30 9.02
CA LEU A 49 14.79 -3.25 7.57
C LEU A 49 13.80 -2.23 7.01
N LYS A 50 14.27 -1.32 6.16
CA LYS A 50 13.42 -0.39 5.40
C LYS A 50 13.31 -0.87 3.96
N VAL A 51 12.11 -1.20 3.54
CA VAL A 51 11.80 -1.79 2.23
C VAL A 51 11.06 -0.77 1.38
N GLY A 52 11.70 -0.28 0.32
CA GLY A 52 11.04 0.57 -0.66
C GLY A 52 10.29 -0.27 -1.69
N ILE A 53 8.98 -0.13 -1.79
CA ILE A 53 8.16 -0.86 -2.76
C ILE A 53 7.83 0.06 -3.93
N ILE A 54 8.28 -0.32 -5.13
CA ILE A 54 8.02 0.41 -6.38
C ILE A 54 7.33 -0.48 -7.41
N GLY A 55 6.69 0.14 -8.39
CA GLY A 55 6.00 -0.57 -9.48
C GLY A 55 4.99 0.35 -10.18
N VAL A 56 4.54 -0.07 -11.35
CA VAL A 56 3.51 0.66 -12.10
C VAL A 56 2.18 0.72 -11.32
N PRO A 57 1.27 1.64 -11.65
CA PRO A 57 -0.08 1.63 -11.07
C PRO A 57 -0.75 0.27 -11.27
N ASN A 58 -1.55 -0.15 -10.29
CA ASN A 58 -2.29 -1.43 -10.28
C ASN A 58 -1.42 -2.70 -10.37
N SER A 59 -0.10 -2.63 -10.18
CA SER A 59 0.74 -3.83 -10.08
C SER A 59 0.48 -4.65 -8.80
N GLY A 60 -0.25 -4.10 -7.83
CA GLY A 60 -0.64 -4.78 -6.59
C GLY A 60 0.23 -4.46 -5.38
N LYS A 61 1.01 -3.36 -5.39
CA LYS A 61 1.88 -2.94 -4.27
C LYS A 61 1.16 -2.87 -2.93
N SER A 62 0.07 -2.11 -2.86
CA SER A 62 -0.70 -1.94 -1.62
C SER A 62 -1.37 -3.25 -1.17
N THR A 63 -1.81 -4.09 -2.10
CA THR A 63 -2.35 -5.43 -1.79
C THR A 63 -1.26 -6.34 -1.21
N PHE A 64 -0.07 -6.30 -1.79
CA PHE A 64 1.11 -7.01 -1.31
C PHE A 64 1.47 -6.61 0.13
N ILE A 65 1.58 -5.31 0.40
CA ILE A 65 1.88 -4.80 1.74
C ILE A 65 0.78 -5.21 2.72
N ASN A 66 -0.49 -5.04 2.37
CA ASN A 66 -1.63 -5.39 3.22
C ASN A 66 -1.63 -6.87 3.62
N TYR A 67 -1.28 -7.75 2.70
CA TYR A 67 -1.19 -9.18 3.00
C TYR A 67 -0.07 -9.48 4.00
N LEU A 68 1.14 -8.99 3.75
CA LEU A 68 2.28 -9.18 4.67
C LEU A 68 2.01 -8.59 6.06
N MET A 69 1.28 -7.48 6.12
CA MET A 69 0.86 -6.86 7.38
C MET A 69 -0.28 -7.63 8.08
N ASN A 70 -0.93 -8.59 7.40
CA ASN A 70 -2.21 -9.18 7.83
C ASN A 70 -3.23 -8.11 8.27
N ARG A 71 -3.23 -6.97 7.56
CA ARG A 71 -4.00 -5.78 7.93
C ARG A 71 -4.20 -4.88 6.70
N LYS A 72 -5.33 -4.20 6.61
CA LYS A 72 -5.60 -3.21 5.55
C LYS A 72 -4.89 -1.88 5.86
N ALA A 73 -3.55 -1.90 5.87
CA ALA A 73 -2.73 -0.73 6.16
C ALA A 73 -2.73 0.31 5.03
N CYS A 74 -2.83 -0.16 3.79
CA CYS A 74 -2.89 0.68 2.60
C CYS A 74 -4.26 0.57 1.94
N PRO A 75 -4.93 1.68 1.58
CA PRO A 75 -6.17 1.63 0.81
C PRO A 75 -5.91 1.06 -0.58
N THR A 76 -6.79 0.18 -1.03
CA THR A 76 -6.69 -0.46 -2.35
C THR A 76 -7.93 -0.20 -3.18
N SER A 77 -7.76 0.03 -4.49
CA SER A 77 -8.82 0.11 -5.48
C SER A 77 -8.36 -0.50 -6.80
N SER A 78 -9.31 -0.98 -7.58
CA SER A 78 -9.07 -1.42 -8.97
C SER A 78 -8.69 -0.28 -9.90
N LYS A 79 -9.04 0.97 -9.53
CA LYS A 79 -8.69 2.18 -10.30
C LYS A 79 -7.34 2.75 -9.90
N VAL A 80 -6.77 3.53 -10.81
CA VAL A 80 -5.46 4.16 -10.64
C VAL A 80 -5.51 5.25 -9.55
N HIS A 81 -4.40 5.44 -8.81
CA HIS A 81 -4.17 6.56 -7.89
C HIS A 81 -4.91 6.47 -6.53
N THR A 82 -4.91 5.31 -5.91
CA THR A 82 -5.34 5.17 -4.51
C THR A 82 -4.33 5.75 -3.52
N THR A 83 -3.04 5.50 -3.74
CA THR A 83 -1.95 6.01 -2.90
C THR A 83 -1.46 7.34 -3.47
N ARG A 84 -1.63 8.44 -2.73
CA ARG A 84 -1.24 9.80 -3.15
C ARG A 84 0.00 10.32 -2.46
N PHE A 85 0.32 9.80 -1.28
CA PHE A 85 1.43 10.24 -0.45
C PHE A 85 2.29 9.05 -0.04
N LYS A 86 3.55 9.31 0.25
CA LYS A 86 4.43 8.35 0.89
C LYS A 86 3.84 7.95 2.23
N THR A 87 3.61 6.68 2.44
CA THR A 87 3.13 6.12 3.70
C THR A 87 4.06 5.04 4.19
N ARG A 88 4.19 4.91 5.51
CA ARG A 88 4.94 3.82 6.13
C ARG A 88 3.98 2.82 6.74
N SER A 89 4.17 1.56 6.40
CA SER A 89 3.50 0.44 7.07
C SER A 89 4.55 -0.33 7.85
N ILE A 90 4.32 -0.54 9.12
CA ILE A 90 5.29 -1.08 10.06
C ILE A 90 4.85 -2.49 10.47
N PHE A 91 5.65 -3.48 10.10
CA PHE A 91 5.50 -4.86 10.48
C PHE A 91 6.53 -5.21 11.54
N THR A 92 6.09 -5.77 12.66
CA THR A 92 6.97 -6.17 13.74
C THR A 92 6.68 -7.62 14.12
N GLU A 93 7.71 -8.48 14.08
CA GLU A 93 7.64 -9.89 14.45
C GLU A 93 8.92 -10.28 15.20
N GLY A 94 8.76 -10.81 16.41
CA GLY A 94 9.88 -11.14 17.28
C GLY A 94 10.78 -9.93 17.57
N ASN A 95 12.04 -10.01 17.18
CA ASN A 95 13.02 -8.92 17.31
C ASN A 95 13.21 -8.10 16.03
N VAL A 96 12.43 -8.36 14.97
CA VAL A 96 12.56 -7.71 13.68
C VAL A 96 11.45 -6.70 13.46
N GLN A 97 11.82 -5.50 13.05
CA GLN A 97 10.88 -4.50 12.54
C GLN A 97 11.17 -4.22 11.06
N ILE A 98 10.14 -4.40 10.21
CA ILE A 98 10.18 -4.09 8.78
C ILE A 98 9.32 -2.87 8.54
N VAL A 99 9.90 -1.83 7.92
CA VAL A 99 9.20 -0.61 7.55
C VAL A 99 9.02 -0.58 6.05
N PHE A 100 7.80 -0.85 5.58
CA PHE A 100 7.46 -0.72 4.18
C PHE A 100 7.22 0.75 3.84
N LEU A 101 7.94 1.23 2.85
CA LEU A 101 7.81 2.56 2.28
C LEU A 101 6.99 2.42 0.99
N ASP A 102 5.65 2.60 1.09
CA ASP A 102 4.77 2.54 -0.08
C ASP A 102 4.91 3.81 -0.90
N SER A 103 5.15 3.63 -2.19
CA SER A 103 5.24 4.74 -3.13
C SER A 103 3.95 4.85 -3.96
N PRO A 104 3.50 6.06 -4.31
CA PRO A 104 2.51 6.21 -5.37
C PRO A 104 2.99 5.49 -6.63
N GLY A 105 2.08 4.78 -7.32
CA GLY A 105 2.43 4.10 -8.57
C GLY A 105 3.00 5.08 -9.59
N LEU A 106 4.05 4.67 -10.33
CA LEU A 106 4.71 5.49 -11.34
C LEU A 106 3.77 5.80 -12.51
N VAL A 107 3.30 7.02 -12.60
CA VAL A 107 2.36 7.48 -13.63
C VAL A 107 3.05 8.13 -14.83
N ASN A 108 2.39 8.10 -15.98
CA ASN A 108 2.85 8.79 -17.18
C ASN A 108 2.48 10.28 -17.15
N GLU A 109 3.26 11.13 -17.85
CA GLU A 109 2.98 12.57 -17.95
C GLU A 109 1.59 12.86 -18.51
N ASN A 110 1.09 12.03 -19.44
CA ASN A 110 -0.25 12.14 -19.99
C ASN A 110 -1.33 11.86 -18.93
N GLU A 111 -1.11 10.88 -18.06
CA GLU A 111 -1.99 10.58 -16.92
C GLU A 111 -1.91 11.69 -15.88
N THR A 112 -0.72 12.24 -15.62
CA THR A 112 -0.53 13.38 -14.74
C THR A 112 -1.34 14.60 -15.20
N LYS A 113 -1.32 14.91 -16.50
CA LYS A 113 -2.12 15.99 -17.08
C LYS A 113 -3.62 15.69 -17.06
N LYS A 114 -4.02 14.47 -17.44
CA LYS A 114 -5.43 14.04 -17.49
C LYS A 114 -6.08 14.06 -16.11
N PHE A 115 -5.37 13.62 -15.06
CA PHE A 115 -5.91 13.52 -13.71
C PHE A 115 -5.46 14.67 -12.79
N LYS A 116 -4.79 15.71 -13.31
CA LYS A 116 -4.24 16.84 -12.54
C LYS A 116 -3.37 16.37 -11.36
N LEU A 117 -2.54 15.35 -11.61
CA LEU A 117 -1.65 14.81 -10.60
C LEU A 117 -0.37 15.66 -10.57
N GLU A 118 0.07 15.99 -9.38
CA GLU A 118 1.26 16.82 -9.20
C GLU A 118 2.54 16.11 -9.62
N ASN A 119 3.57 16.88 -10.02
CA ASN A 119 4.93 16.38 -10.30
C ASN A 119 5.61 15.75 -9.06
N SER A 120 4.91 15.75 -7.91
CA SER A 120 5.34 15.14 -6.64
C SER A 120 5.57 13.62 -6.75
N PHE A 121 4.85 12.90 -7.60
CA PHE A 121 4.90 11.43 -7.67
C PHE A 121 6.29 10.86 -8.01
N LEU A 122 7.01 11.48 -8.95
CA LEU A 122 8.39 11.07 -9.26
C LEU A 122 9.35 11.43 -8.12
N LYS A 123 9.09 12.58 -7.46
CA LYS A 123 9.88 13.04 -6.32
C LYS A 123 9.67 12.14 -5.11
N ASP A 124 8.44 11.71 -4.85
CA ASP A 124 8.10 10.81 -3.75
C ASP A 124 8.71 9.43 -3.92
N SER A 125 8.71 8.86 -5.13
CA SER A 125 9.39 7.58 -5.42
C SER A 125 10.90 7.68 -5.22
N LYS A 126 11.54 8.80 -5.60
CA LYS A 126 12.97 9.05 -5.33
C LYS A 126 13.25 9.12 -3.83
N ASN A 127 12.43 9.85 -3.07
CA ASN A 127 12.57 9.98 -1.63
C ASN A 127 12.40 8.64 -0.90
N VAL A 128 11.44 7.80 -1.36
CA VAL A 128 11.25 6.43 -0.86
C VAL A 128 12.51 5.61 -1.06
N LEU A 129 13.07 5.65 -2.27
CA LEU A 129 14.28 4.88 -2.59
C LEU A 129 15.52 5.39 -1.84
N GLN A 130 15.64 6.69 -1.56
CA GLN A 130 16.75 7.21 -0.76
C GLN A 130 16.75 6.67 0.67
N GLU A 131 15.56 6.54 1.27
CA GLU A 131 15.39 6.06 2.65
C GLU A 131 15.48 4.53 2.78
N ALA A 132 15.12 3.78 1.74
CA ALA A 132 15.07 2.33 1.75
C ALA A 132 16.47 1.69 1.89
N ASP A 133 16.55 0.56 2.59
CA ASP A 133 17.74 -0.30 2.64
C ASP A 133 17.74 -1.29 1.47
N VAL A 134 16.56 -1.80 1.11
CA VAL A 134 16.33 -2.70 -0.03
C VAL A 134 15.15 -2.24 -0.87
N VAL A 135 15.11 -2.62 -2.14
CA VAL A 135 14.09 -2.19 -3.10
C VAL A 135 13.35 -3.39 -3.66
N GLY A 136 12.04 -3.47 -3.41
CA GLY A 136 11.13 -4.45 -4.01
C GLY A 136 10.42 -3.87 -5.23
N VAL A 137 10.56 -4.54 -6.38
CA VAL A 137 9.87 -4.17 -7.62
C VAL A 137 8.68 -5.08 -7.83
N VAL A 138 7.46 -4.54 -7.73
CA VAL A 138 6.22 -5.30 -7.97
C VAL A 138 5.81 -5.16 -9.43
N HIS A 139 5.85 -6.29 -10.14
CA HIS A 139 5.52 -6.39 -11.56
C HIS A 139 4.29 -7.25 -11.80
N ASP A 140 3.33 -6.74 -12.58
CA ASP A 140 2.08 -7.43 -12.94
C ASP A 140 2.31 -8.36 -14.14
N VAL A 141 2.28 -9.68 -13.90
CA VAL A 141 2.44 -10.68 -14.97
C VAL A 141 1.14 -11.05 -15.67
N SER A 142 -0.01 -10.57 -15.19
CA SER A 142 -1.30 -10.83 -15.81
C SER A 142 -1.53 -10.01 -17.07
N ASN A 143 -0.94 -8.82 -17.15
CA ASN A 143 -1.10 -7.91 -18.28
C ASN A 143 -0.24 -8.36 -19.48
N THR A 144 -0.89 -8.86 -20.52
CA THR A 144 -0.22 -9.40 -21.72
C THR A 144 0.62 -8.39 -22.49
N PHE A 145 0.33 -7.09 -22.37
CA PHE A 145 1.05 -6.02 -23.10
C PHE A 145 2.33 -5.57 -22.39
N THR A 146 2.41 -5.71 -21.08
CA THR A 146 3.51 -5.15 -20.29
C THR A 146 4.29 -6.19 -19.50
N ARG A 147 3.83 -7.43 -19.40
CA ARG A 147 4.43 -8.45 -18.52
C ARG A 147 5.85 -8.88 -18.89
N GLU A 148 6.25 -8.68 -20.14
CA GLU A 148 7.55 -9.14 -20.67
C GLU A 148 8.65 -8.07 -20.62
N THR A 149 8.30 -6.86 -20.19
CA THR A 149 9.25 -5.73 -20.13
C THR A 149 9.05 -4.91 -18.86
N LEU A 150 10.13 -4.43 -18.25
CA LEU A 150 10.05 -3.46 -17.17
C LEU A 150 9.73 -2.07 -17.71
N ASP A 151 8.99 -1.29 -16.94
CA ASP A 151 8.76 0.12 -17.25
C ASP A 151 10.08 0.89 -17.17
N ILE A 152 10.36 1.74 -18.16
CA ILE A 152 11.60 2.51 -18.26
C ILE A 152 11.86 3.39 -17.03
N LYS A 153 10.81 3.84 -16.35
CA LYS A 153 10.94 4.64 -15.13
C LYS A 153 11.43 3.78 -13.96
N ILE A 154 11.01 2.51 -13.89
CA ILE A 154 11.51 1.56 -12.88
C ILE A 154 13.01 1.32 -13.12
N ILE A 155 13.41 1.07 -14.38
CA ILE A 155 14.81 0.86 -14.72
C ILE A 155 15.66 2.07 -14.32
N ARG A 156 15.23 3.28 -14.69
CA ARG A 156 15.95 4.52 -14.31
C ARG A 156 16.06 4.71 -12.79
N LEU A 157 15.03 4.36 -12.03
CA LEU A 157 15.08 4.42 -10.57
C LEU A 157 16.07 3.41 -10.00
N LEU A 158 16.12 2.19 -10.56
CA LEU A 158 17.08 1.16 -10.17
C LEU A 158 18.51 1.57 -10.53
N GLU A 159 18.74 2.15 -11.71
CA GLU A 159 20.04 2.66 -12.14
C GLU A 159 20.59 3.73 -11.18
N ILE A 160 19.74 4.71 -10.79
CA ILE A 160 20.12 5.76 -9.84
C ILE A 160 20.46 5.17 -8.45
N ASN A 161 19.82 4.06 -8.08
CA ASN A 161 19.99 3.41 -6.78
C ASN A 161 20.69 2.04 -6.89
N LYS A 162 21.58 1.88 -7.85
CA LYS A 162 22.28 0.60 -8.14
C LYS A 162 23.08 0.05 -6.95
N ASN A 163 23.45 0.90 -6.02
CA ASN A 163 24.14 0.53 -4.77
C ASN A 163 23.24 -0.19 -3.75
N LYS A 164 21.92 -0.25 -3.98
CA LYS A 164 20.96 -0.90 -3.10
C LYS A 164 20.58 -2.27 -3.67
N THR A 165 20.47 -3.25 -2.79
CA THR A 165 19.91 -4.56 -3.15
C THR A 165 18.50 -4.41 -3.66
N SER A 166 18.19 -5.03 -4.79
CA SER A 166 16.85 -5.03 -5.36
C SER A 166 16.36 -6.44 -5.64
N PHE A 167 15.09 -6.71 -5.39
CA PHE A 167 14.44 -7.99 -5.68
C PHE A 167 13.16 -7.78 -6.49
N LEU A 168 12.80 -8.80 -7.27
CA LEU A 168 11.66 -8.75 -8.18
C LEU A 168 10.50 -9.59 -7.63
N ILE A 169 9.30 -9.01 -7.65
CA ILE A 169 8.04 -9.67 -7.26
C ILE A 169 7.17 -9.76 -8.51
N LEU A 170 7.05 -10.96 -9.07
CA LEU A 170 6.12 -11.30 -10.14
C LEU A 170 4.74 -11.56 -9.53
N ASN A 171 3.88 -10.54 -9.57
CA ASN A 171 2.57 -10.56 -8.90
C ASN A 171 1.43 -10.93 -9.85
N LYS A 172 0.32 -11.39 -9.29
CA LYS A 172 -0.91 -11.83 -9.97
C LYS A 172 -0.73 -13.12 -10.78
N ILE A 173 0.11 -14.04 -10.28
CA ILE A 173 0.33 -15.35 -10.92
C ILE A 173 -0.94 -16.20 -11.00
N ASP A 174 -1.92 -15.94 -10.14
CA ASP A 174 -3.25 -16.56 -10.13
C ASP A 174 -4.02 -16.32 -11.45
N GLN A 175 -3.74 -15.22 -12.14
CA GLN A 175 -4.39 -14.86 -13.40
C GLN A 175 -3.68 -15.45 -14.64
N LEU A 176 -2.55 -16.14 -14.47
CA LEU A 176 -1.84 -16.78 -15.57
C LEU A 176 -2.43 -18.15 -15.91
N LYS A 177 -2.78 -18.36 -17.18
CA LYS A 177 -3.25 -19.64 -17.69
C LYS A 177 -2.19 -20.76 -17.65
N SER A 178 -0.90 -20.40 -17.68
CA SER A 178 0.21 -21.35 -17.69
C SER A 178 1.39 -20.84 -16.86
N LYS A 179 1.75 -21.58 -15.81
CA LYS A 179 2.90 -21.30 -14.95
C LYS A 179 4.26 -21.43 -15.69
N ARG A 180 4.32 -22.18 -16.81
CA ARG A 180 5.56 -22.28 -17.63
C ARG A 180 6.01 -20.94 -18.17
N LYS A 181 5.07 -20.03 -18.46
CA LYS A 181 5.38 -18.67 -18.93
C LYS A 181 6.13 -17.83 -17.88
N LEU A 182 6.02 -18.15 -16.59
CA LEU A 182 6.74 -17.43 -15.55
C LEU A 182 8.25 -17.49 -15.73
N LEU A 183 8.78 -18.66 -16.10
CA LEU A 183 10.22 -18.81 -16.35
C LEU A 183 10.70 -17.97 -17.55
N ASP A 184 9.90 -17.89 -18.60
CA ASP A 184 10.22 -17.08 -19.78
C ASP A 184 10.14 -15.59 -19.45
N ILE A 185 9.10 -15.16 -18.73
CA ILE A 185 8.94 -13.78 -18.25
C ILE A 185 10.14 -13.40 -17.33
N THR A 186 10.49 -14.28 -16.40
CA THR A 186 11.64 -14.06 -15.51
C THR A 186 12.90 -13.81 -16.30
N ARG A 187 13.20 -14.64 -17.29
CA ARG A 187 14.39 -14.49 -18.15
C ARG A 187 14.40 -13.17 -18.90
N LEU A 188 13.25 -12.76 -19.44
CA LEU A 188 13.11 -11.49 -20.16
C LEU A 188 13.32 -10.28 -19.25
N LEU A 189 12.72 -10.29 -18.04
CA LEU A 189 12.81 -9.18 -17.11
C LEU A 189 14.16 -9.04 -16.43
N THR A 190 14.97 -10.12 -16.38
CA THR A 190 16.28 -10.16 -15.71
C THR A 190 17.46 -10.28 -16.69
N ASP A 191 17.20 -10.26 -17.99
CA ASP A 191 18.20 -10.59 -19.03
C ASP A 191 18.93 -11.92 -18.75
N SER A 192 18.20 -12.92 -18.23
CA SER A 192 18.73 -14.22 -17.81
C SER A 192 19.85 -14.15 -16.76
N CYS A 193 19.88 -13.10 -15.95
CA CYS A 193 20.86 -12.89 -14.88
C CYS A 193 20.20 -12.82 -13.49
N ILE A 194 20.93 -13.20 -12.46
CA ILE A 194 20.63 -12.95 -11.06
C ILE A 194 21.88 -12.36 -10.43
N ASP A 195 21.74 -11.25 -9.72
CA ASP A 195 22.85 -10.49 -9.11
C ASP A 195 23.99 -10.20 -10.14
N GLY A 196 23.61 -9.89 -11.38
CA GLY A 196 24.53 -9.65 -12.48
C GLY A 196 25.25 -10.88 -13.04
N LYS A 197 24.93 -12.08 -12.54
CA LYS A 197 25.53 -13.34 -12.96
C LYS A 197 24.58 -14.11 -13.88
N PRO A 198 25.03 -14.60 -15.05
CA PRO A 198 24.19 -15.40 -15.93
C PRO A 198 23.69 -16.67 -15.23
N VAL A 199 22.40 -16.93 -15.31
CA VAL A 199 21.80 -18.18 -14.82
C VAL A 199 22.06 -19.29 -15.84
N PRO A 200 22.69 -20.42 -15.46
CA PRO A 200 22.88 -21.57 -16.36
C PRO A 200 21.52 -22.03 -16.90
N SER A 201 21.32 -21.95 -18.20
CA SER A 201 20.10 -22.44 -18.84
C SER A 201 20.46 -23.68 -19.65
N PRO A 202 19.69 -24.81 -19.55
CA PRO A 202 19.81 -25.85 -20.56
C PRO A 202 19.48 -25.23 -21.91
N GLN A 203 20.34 -25.39 -22.87
CA GLN A 203 20.41 -24.77 -24.18
C GLN A 203 19.04 -24.68 -24.88
N LEU A 204 18.30 -23.60 -24.65
CA LEU A 204 17.35 -23.12 -25.63
C LEU A 204 18.20 -22.32 -26.64
N LYS A 205 18.28 -22.80 -27.88
CA LYS A 205 18.87 -22.09 -29.01
C LYS A 205 18.32 -20.66 -28.95
N ARG A 206 19.20 -19.70 -28.65
CA ARG A 206 18.88 -18.29 -28.82
C ARG A 206 18.47 -18.12 -30.27
N THR A 207 17.21 -18.08 -30.57
CA THR A 207 16.71 -17.50 -31.82
C THR A 207 17.14 -16.03 -31.74
N ARG A 208 18.25 -15.74 -32.40
CA ARG A 208 18.84 -14.40 -32.59
C ARG A 208 17.87 -13.54 -33.39
N HIS A 209 16.82 -13.06 -32.76
CA HIS A 209 15.90 -12.07 -33.36
C HIS A 209 15.56 -10.90 -32.42
N TYR A 210 16.41 -10.64 -31.43
CA TYR A 210 16.29 -9.39 -30.68
C TYR A 210 17.64 -8.70 -30.58
N VAL A 211 18.11 -8.19 -31.73
CA VAL A 211 18.99 -7.03 -31.77
C VAL A 211 18.06 -5.82 -31.90
N ASP A 212 17.29 -5.54 -30.88
CA ASP A 212 16.52 -4.32 -30.86
C ASP A 212 16.81 -3.56 -29.58
N LYS A 213 17.05 -2.26 -29.76
CA LYS A 213 17.66 -1.30 -28.83
C LYS A 213 16.90 -0.99 -27.54
N ASP A 214 15.84 -1.72 -27.21
CA ASP A 214 14.99 -1.49 -26.04
C ASP A 214 14.87 -2.73 -25.13
N VAL A 215 16.00 -3.34 -24.75
CA VAL A 215 15.98 -4.38 -23.71
C VAL A 215 15.59 -3.71 -22.39
N ARG A 216 14.31 -3.85 -22.02
CA ARG A 216 13.75 -3.32 -20.76
C ARG A 216 13.81 -4.39 -19.68
N ALA A 217 15.03 -4.70 -19.23
CA ALA A 217 15.34 -5.69 -18.22
C ALA A 217 16.27 -5.10 -17.14
N TRP A 218 16.35 -5.77 -15.99
CA TRP A 218 17.29 -5.42 -14.93
C TRP A 218 18.02 -6.68 -14.47
N PRO A 219 19.32 -6.84 -14.80
CA PRO A 219 20.08 -8.06 -14.52
C PRO A 219 20.58 -8.17 -13.07
N TYR A 220 20.38 -7.15 -12.22
CA TYR A 220 20.95 -7.06 -10.88
C TYR A 220 19.92 -7.33 -9.77
N PHE A 221 18.80 -7.98 -10.06
CA PHE A 221 17.93 -8.47 -8.99
C PHE A 221 18.63 -9.58 -8.22
N SER A 222 18.66 -9.45 -6.88
CA SER A 222 19.23 -10.47 -5.99
C SER A 222 18.37 -11.73 -5.94
N ASP A 223 17.04 -11.52 -5.95
CA ASP A 223 16.04 -12.57 -5.79
C ASP A 223 14.79 -12.28 -6.62
N ILE A 224 14.03 -13.34 -6.92
CA ILE A 224 12.81 -13.25 -7.72
C ILE A 224 11.73 -14.11 -7.06
N PHE A 225 10.61 -13.48 -6.72
CA PHE A 225 9.47 -14.12 -6.07
C PHE A 225 8.28 -14.16 -7.02
N MET A 226 7.62 -15.29 -7.08
CA MET A 226 6.39 -15.51 -7.86
C MET A 226 5.21 -15.56 -6.91
N VAL A 227 4.36 -14.52 -6.92
CA VAL A 227 3.33 -14.37 -5.89
C VAL A 227 1.95 -14.06 -6.45
N SER A 228 0.93 -14.40 -5.68
CA SER A 228 -0.38 -13.78 -5.78
C SER A 228 -0.70 -13.03 -4.49
N SER A 229 -0.61 -11.72 -4.54
CA SER A 229 -0.93 -10.88 -3.39
C SER A 229 -2.41 -10.94 -2.97
N LEU A 230 -3.29 -11.42 -3.86
CA LEU A 230 -4.72 -11.54 -3.59
C LEU A 230 -5.05 -12.76 -2.72
N ILE A 231 -4.46 -13.91 -3.06
CA ILE A 231 -4.73 -15.19 -2.40
C ILE A 231 -3.63 -15.62 -1.43
N GLY A 232 -2.47 -14.94 -1.45
CA GLY A 232 -1.36 -15.20 -0.54
C GLY A 232 -0.31 -16.21 -1.03
N ASP A 233 -0.44 -16.71 -2.24
CA ASP A 233 0.52 -17.69 -2.81
C ASP A 233 1.91 -17.06 -2.93
N GLY A 234 2.96 -17.72 -2.41
CA GLY A 234 4.36 -17.31 -2.45
C GLY A 234 4.74 -16.13 -1.53
N LEU A 235 3.83 -15.60 -0.71
CA LEU A 235 4.12 -14.42 0.13
C LEU A 235 4.87 -14.75 1.42
N GLU A 236 4.77 -15.97 1.92
CA GLU A 236 5.54 -16.39 3.11
C GLU A 236 7.05 -16.45 2.80
N ASP A 237 7.43 -16.87 1.60
CA ASP A 237 8.84 -16.87 1.16
C ASP A 237 9.40 -15.45 1.11
N VAL A 238 8.60 -14.49 0.62
CA VAL A 238 9.00 -13.06 0.62
C VAL A 238 9.12 -12.53 2.04
N LYS A 239 8.19 -12.87 2.93
CA LYS A 239 8.22 -12.46 4.33
C LYS A 239 9.49 -12.97 5.00
N GLN A 240 9.82 -14.25 4.83
CA GLN A 240 11.02 -14.85 5.40
C GLN A 240 12.30 -14.20 4.86
N TYR A 241 12.38 -13.97 3.55
CA TYR A 241 13.48 -13.25 2.93
C TYR A 241 13.70 -11.86 3.55
N LEU A 242 12.62 -11.11 3.78
CA LEU A 242 12.70 -9.79 4.39
C LEU A 242 13.16 -9.85 5.86
N ILE A 243 12.68 -10.84 6.62
CA ILE A 243 13.11 -11.08 8.00
C ILE A 243 14.62 -11.40 8.06
N ASP A 244 15.10 -12.27 7.16
CA ASP A 244 16.50 -12.67 7.08
C ASP A 244 17.41 -11.53 6.59
N SER A 245 16.89 -10.63 5.79
CA SER A 245 17.59 -9.44 5.28
C SER A 245 17.71 -8.32 6.32
N ALA A 246 17.01 -8.43 7.46
CA ALA A 246 17.02 -7.41 8.49
C ALA A 246 18.37 -7.38 9.24
N ARG A 247 18.88 -6.17 9.45
CA ARG A 247 20.19 -5.93 10.08
C ARG A 247 20.04 -5.45 11.53
N PRO A 248 21.02 -5.72 12.40
CA PRO A 248 21.04 -5.16 13.75
C PRO A 248 20.85 -3.66 13.72
N GLY A 249 19.86 -3.15 14.46
CA GLY A 249 19.51 -1.74 14.47
C GLY A 249 18.33 -1.44 15.39
N LYS A 250 18.26 -0.23 15.89
CA LYS A 250 17.16 0.24 16.75
C LYS A 250 15.88 0.37 15.94
N TRP A 251 14.77 -0.11 16.49
CA TRP A 251 13.46 0.09 15.91
C TRP A 251 13.13 1.58 15.75
N MET A 252 12.46 1.91 14.65
CA MET A 252 12.03 3.29 14.37
C MET A 252 10.73 3.63 15.09
N PHE A 253 9.90 2.62 15.36
CA PHE A 253 8.55 2.77 15.91
C PHE A 253 8.34 1.81 17.09
N PRO A 254 7.50 2.18 18.07
CA PRO A 254 7.05 1.25 19.10
C PRO A 254 6.38 0.01 18.49
N GLN A 255 6.44 -1.13 19.16
CA GLN A 255 5.92 -2.41 18.66
C GLN A 255 4.43 -2.37 18.25
N VAL A 256 3.64 -1.54 18.92
CA VAL A 256 2.19 -1.42 18.69
C VAL A 256 1.85 -0.59 17.46
N VAL A 257 2.81 0.16 16.93
CA VAL A 257 2.59 1.06 15.78
C VAL A 257 2.71 0.26 14.49
N TRP A 258 1.69 0.29 13.67
CA TRP A 258 1.62 -0.41 12.39
C TRP A 258 1.59 0.53 11.17
N THR A 259 1.44 1.85 11.37
CA THR A 259 1.50 2.87 10.32
C THR A 259 1.85 4.23 10.93
N ASP A 260 2.40 5.11 10.12
CA ASP A 260 2.65 6.52 10.44
C ASP A 260 1.47 7.44 10.06
N GLN A 261 0.39 6.89 9.53
CA GLN A 261 -0.79 7.67 9.14
C GLN A 261 -1.67 7.97 10.36
N THR A 262 -2.31 9.14 10.34
CA THR A 262 -3.36 9.48 11.30
C THR A 262 -4.64 8.65 11.04
N ALA A 263 -5.45 8.43 12.06
CA ALA A 263 -6.75 7.77 11.91
C ALA A 263 -7.65 8.47 10.88
N GLU A 264 -7.62 9.80 10.87
CA GLU A 264 -8.31 10.62 9.88
C GLU A 264 -7.90 10.27 8.45
N ASN A 265 -6.59 10.26 8.16
CA ASN A 265 -6.07 9.93 6.83
C ASN A 265 -6.45 8.51 6.40
N ILE A 266 -6.43 7.54 7.31
CA ILE A 266 -6.83 6.15 7.04
C ILE A 266 -8.31 6.09 6.67
N ILE A 267 -9.18 6.75 7.44
CA ILE A 267 -10.62 6.77 7.20
C ILE A 267 -10.93 7.46 5.86
N GLN A 268 -10.41 8.67 5.64
CA GLN A 268 -10.64 9.42 4.41
C GLN A 268 -10.14 8.68 3.17
N SER A 269 -8.96 8.06 3.27
CA SER A 269 -8.36 7.29 2.18
C SER A 269 -9.14 6.00 1.88
N SER A 270 -9.66 5.32 2.91
CA SER A 270 -10.52 4.14 2.74
C SER A 270 -11.84 4.50 2.05
N VAL A 271 -12.49 5.59 2.49
CA VAL A 271 -13.70 6.11 1.82
C VAL A 271 -13.39 6.45 0.35
N LYS A 272 -12.28 7.17 0.10
CA LYS A 272 -11.86 7.54 -1.25
C LYS A 272 -11.63 6.33 -2.15
N ALA A 273 -10.99 5.29 -1.64
CA ALA A 273 -10.74 4.05 -2.38
C ALA A 273 -12.06 3.37 -2.78
N LYS A 274 -13.05 3.30 -1.87
CA LYS A 274 -14.35 2.70 -2.18
C LYS A 274 -15.17 3.55 -3.15
N LEU A 275 -15.12 4.87 -3.02
CA LEU A 275 -15.73 5.74 -4.02
C LEU A 275 -15.15 5.51 -5.43
N LEU A 276 -13.83 5.24 -5.54
CA LEU A 276 -13.19 4.86 -6.79
C LEU A 276 -13.72 3.54 -7.34
N ASP A 277 -13.96 2.53 -6.49
CA ASP A 277 -14.43 1.21 -6.92
C ASP A 277 -15.91 1.23 -7.35
N PHE A 278 -16.77 1.90 -6.60
CA PHE A 278 -18.23 1.85 -6.79
C PHE A 278 -18.76 2.86 -7.80
N LEU A 279 -18.03 3.94 -8.12
CA LEU A 279 -18.51 4.99 -9.00
C LEU A 279 -17.84 4.93 -10.37
N PRO A 280 -18.58 5.21 -11.47
CA PRO A 280 -18.03 5.16 -12.80
C PRO A 280 -17.09 6.34 -13.12
N GLN A 281 -16.17 6.10 -14.08
CA GLN A 281 -15.33 7.09 -14.75
C GLN A 281 -14.67 8.14 -13.84
N GLU A 282 -14.87 9.43 -14.15
CA GLU A 282 -14.19 10.58 -13.56
C GLU A 282 -14.87 11.10 -12.27
N ILE A 283 -16.06 10.61 -11.94
CA ILE A 283 -16.85 11.11 -10.80
C ILE A 283 -16.10 11.04 -9.48
N PRO A 284 -15.49 9.88 -9.09
CA PRO A 284 -14.87 9.75 -7.78
C PRO A 284 -13.68 10.69 -7.57
N TYR A 285 -13.02 11.12 -8.64
CA TYR A 285 -11.88 12.05 -8.54
C TYR A 285 -12.29 13.47 -8.15
N ARG A 286 -13.56 13.82 -8.36
CA ARG A 286 -14.15 15.12 -8.03
C ARG A 286 -14.74 15.15 -6.62
N LEU A 287 -14.84 14.00 -5.95
CA LEU A 287 -15.38 13.89 -4.60
C LEU A 287 -14.27 14.08 -3.57
N LYS A 288 -14.57 14.80 -2.49
CA LYS A 288 -13.64 15.03 -1.38
C LYS A 288 -14.27 14.51 -0.09
N PRO A 289 -13.87 13.34 0.42
CA PRO A 289 -14.25 12.89 1.74
C PRO A 289 -13.49 13.70 2.80
N GLU A 290 -14.19 14.25 3.78
CA GLU A 290 -13.63 14.97 4.92
C GLU A 290 -14.20 14.37 6.19
N LEU A 291 -13.34 14.10 7.17
CA LEU A 291 -13.76 13.56 8.47
C LEU A 291 -14.36 14.70 9.30
N GLU A 292 -15.65 14.57 9.65
CA GLU A 292 -16.38 15.55 10.47
C GLU A 292 -16.33 15.20 11.95
N TYR A 293 -16.47 13.91 12.26
CA TYR A 293 -16.48 13.43 13.62
C TYR A 293 -15.69 12.14 13.74
N PHE A 294 -14.93 12.04 14.82
CA PHE A 294 -14.18 10.83 15.19
C PHE A 294 -14.21 10.68 16.71
N ASP A 295 -14.59 9.50 17.18
CA ASP A 295 -14.56 9.13 18.57
C ASP A 295 -14.08 7.69 18.75
N LEU A 296 -13.38 7.45 19.83
CA LEU A 296 -12.95 6.13 20.28
C LEU A 296 -13.39 5.94 21.73
N ASN A 297 -14.40 5.13 21.94
CA ASN A 297 -14.91 4.86 23.28
C ASN A 297 -13.98 3.92 24.08
N ASP A 298 -14.24 3.79 25.39
CA ASP A 298 -13.43 2.95 26.30
C ASP A 298 -13.46 1.46 25.94
N GLU A 299 -14.49 1.00 25.24
CA GLU A 299 -14.61 -0.38 24.74
C GLU A 299 -13.79 -0.61 23.46
N GLY A 300 -13.18 0.44 22.91
CA GLY A 300 -12.38 0.41 21.68
C GLY A 300 -13.23 0.49 20.40
N THR A 301 -14.54 0.80 20.50
CA THR A 301 -15.36 1.04 19.30
C THR A 301 -15.03 2.40 18.71
N ILE A 302 -14.72 2.41 17.41
CA ILE A 302 -14.48 3.63 16.64
C ILE A 302 -15.80 4.09 16.03
N THR A 303 -16.16 5.35 16.26
CA THR A 303 -17.31 6.02 15.61
C THR A 303 -16.80 7.15 14.73
N ALA A 304 -17.19 7.15 13.45
CA ALA A 304 -16.75 8.17 12.50
C ALA A 304 -17.90 8.66 11.63
N VAL A 305 -17.91 9.96 11.35
CA VAL A 305 -18.81 10.60 10.37
C VAL A 305 -17.94 11.28 9.32
N VAL A 306 -18.17 10.94 8.04
CA VAL A 306 -17.42 11.51 6.92
C VAL A 306 -18.39 12.24 5.99
N LEU A 307 -18.11 13.52 5.76
CA LEU A 307 -18.79 14.33 4.75
C LEU A 307 -18.15 14.10 3.39
N ILE A 308 -18.98 13.81 2.40
CA ILE A 308 -18.50 13.67 1.01
C ILE A 308 -18.93 14.93 0.25
N LYS A 309 -17.98 15.87 0.11
CA LYS A 309 -18.22 17.08 -0.70
C LYS A 309 -18.39 16.71 -2.15
N THR A 310 -19.52 17.10 -2.72
CA THR A 310 -19.88 16.84 -4.12
C THR A 310 -19.98 18.16 -4.89
N PRO A 311 -19.64 18.18 -6.18
CA PRO A 311 -19.70 19.41 -6.98
C PRO A 311 -21.13 19.83 -7.36
N SER A 312 -22.14 18.99 -7.20
CA SER A 312 -23.54 19.31 -7.46
C SER A 312 -24.49 18.30 -6.82
N VAL A 313 -25.76 18.72 -6.59
CA VAL A 313 -26.84 17.87 -6.09
C VAL A 313 -27.09 16.65 -7.00
N ARG A 314 -26.95 16.82 -8.33
CA ARG A 314 -27.10 15.71 -9.29
C ARG A 314 -26.07 14.61 -9.04
N ILE A 315 -24.81 14.97 -8.79
CA ILE A 315 -23.74 14.02 -8.48
C ILE A 315 -23.99 13.38 -7.13
N SER A 316 -24.45 14.13 -6.14
CA SER A 316 -24.83 13.61 -4.83
C SER A 316 -25.87 12.48 -4.94
N LYS A 317 -26.96 12.71 -5.68
CA LYS A 317 -27.99 11.70 -5.97
C LYS A 317 -27.42 10.49 -6.72
N LEU A 318 -26.50 10.69 -7.66
CA LEU A 318 -25.87 9.59 -8.39
C LEU A 318 -24.98 8.74 -7.48
N VAL A 319 -24.28 9.34 -6.54
CA VAL A 319 -23.46 8.63 -5.54
C VAL A 319 -24.34 7.82 -4.59
N ALA A 320 -25.43 8.43 -4.10
CA ALA A 320 -26.40 7.77 -3.22
C ALA A 320 -27.05 6.54 -3.90
N GLY A 321 -27.39 6.67 -5.18
CA GLY A 321 -28.08 5.63 -5.93
C GLY A 321 -29.57 5.58 -5.61
N THR A 322 -30.30 4.62 -6.18
CA THR A 322 -31.72 4.42 -5.92
C THR A 322 -31.90 4.02 -4.45
N GLU A 323 -32.75 4.73 -3.70
CA GLU A 323 -33.04 4.50 -2.27
C GLU A 323 -31.77 4.38 -1.40
N ASP A 324 -30.74 5.16 -1.73
CA ASP A 324 -29.41 5.12 -1.08
C ASP A 324 -28.71 3.74 -1.17
N GLY A 325 -29.13 2.87 -2.06
CA GLY A 325 -28.63 1.50 -2.14
C GLY A 325 -27.15 1.43 -2.40
N ARG A 326 -26.61 2.30 -3.29
CA ARG A 326 -25.17 2.34 -3.56
C ARG A 326 -24.38 2.90 -2.38
N LEU A 327 -24.89 3.94 -1.73
CA LEU A 327 -24.27 4.51 -0.55
C LEU A 327 -24.16 3.48 0.57
N LYS A 328 -25.22 2.70 0.82
CA LYS A 328 -25.22 1.60 1.80
C LYS A 328 -24.15 0.55 1.50
N GLN A 329 -23.96 0.18 0.21
CA GLN A 329 -22.89 -0.76 -0.20
C GLN A 329 -21.50 -0.17 0.04
N ILE A 330 -21.31 1.12 -0.26
CA ILE A 330 -20.05 1.82 0.00
C ILE A 330 -19.75 1.85 1.50
N ILE A 331 -20.74 2.23 2.33
CA ILE A 331 -20.59 2.25 3.80
C ILE A 331 -20.19 0.88 4.33
N GLN A 332 -20.85 -0.18 3.90
CA GLN A 332 -20.54 -1.54 4.33
C GLN A 332 -19.11 -1.92 3.95
N SER A 333 -18.70 -1.67 2.71
CA SER A 333 -17.35 -2.00 2.22
C SER A 333 -16.26 -1.17 2.92
N VAL A 334 -16.52 0.11 3.20
CA VAL A 334 -15.60 0.96 4.00
C VAL A 334 -15.49 0.44 5.43
N ARG A 335 -16.62 0.07 6.06
CA ARG A 335 -16.64 -0.49 7.41
C ARG A 335 -15.76 -1.74 7.51
N GLU A 336 -15.89 -2.67 6.58
CA GLU A 336 -15.09 -3.90 6.53
C GLU A 336 -13.59 -3.59 6.40
N ASP A 337 -13.22 -2.67 5.52
CA ASP A 337 -11.83 -2.23 5.35
C ASP A 337 -11.26 -1.61 6.63
N LEU A 338 -12.02 -0.73 7.28
CA LEU A 338 -11.59 -0.07 8.51
C LEU A 338 -11.55 -1.03 9.71
N GLN A 339 -12.48 -1.97 9.81
CA GLN A 339 -12.43 -3.02 10.84
C GLN A 339 -11.20 -3.91 10.65
N ASN A 340 -10.85 -4.24 9.41
CA ASN A 340 -9.62 -4.96 9.13
C ASN A 340 -8.37 -4.11 9.45
N ALA A 341 -8.38 -2.81 9.11
CA ALA A 341 -7.26 -1.90 9.38
C ALA A 341 -7.04 -1.70 10.89
N PHE A 342 -8.06 -1.34 11.63
CA PHE A 342 -7.95 -1.05 13.07
C PHE A 342 -8.02 -2.30 13.95
N LYS A 343 -8.47 -3.45 13.40
CA LYS A 343 -8.76 -4.69 14.14
C LYS A 343 -9.75 -4.48 15.28
N ASN A 344 -10.71 -3.57 15.07
CA ASN A 344 -11.73 -3.15 16.04
C ASN A 344 -13.10 -2.99 15.39
N VAL A 345 -14.12 -2.83 16.23
CA VAL A 345 -15.47 -2.50 15.77
C VAL A 345 -15.49 -1.05 15.28
N VAL A 346 -15.97 -0.85 14.05
CA VAL A 346 -16.09 0.48 13.43
C VAL A 346 -17.54 0.75 13.07
N LYS A 347 -18.06 1.89 13.56
CA LYS A 347 -19.34 2.48 13.18
C LYS A 347 -19.03 3.68 12.29
N ILE A 348 -19.40 3.63 11.01
CA ILE A 348 -19.16 4.73 10.08
C ILE A 348 -20.45 5.17 9.42
N SER A 349 -20.59 6.49 9.28
CA SER A 349 -21.65 7.14 8.51
C SER A 349 -21.05 8.02 7.44
N LEU A 350 -21.60 7.96 6.23
CA LEU A 350 -21.22 8.83 5.11
C LEU A 350 -22.39 9.75 4.80
N ILE A 351 -22.13 11.05 4.79
CA ILE A 351 -23.13 12.08 4.53
C ILE A 351 -22.73 12.82 3.24
N MET A 352 -23.69 13.00 2.33
CA MET A 352 -23.48 13.79 1.14
C MET A 352 -23.59 15.28 1.47
N ASP A 353 -22.57 16.04 1.09
CA ASP A 353 -22.50 17.49 1.25
C ASP A 353 -22.47 18.16 -0.13
N PRO A 354 -23.63 18.42 -0.76
CA PRO A 354 -23.70 19.19 -2.01
C PRO A 354 -23.48 20.68 -1.71
N PRO A 355 -22.98 21.46 -2.69
CA PRO A 355 -22.92 22.91 -2.53
C PRO A 355 -24.31 23.46 -2.20
N ALA A 356 -24.38 24.45 -1.31
CA ALA A 356 -25.59 25.18 -1.06
C ALA A 356 -26.15 25.68 -2.41
N ASP A 357 -27.42 25.40 -2.70
CA ASP A 357 -28.06 25.85 -3.92
C ASP A 357 -27.89 27.37 -4.02
N SER A 358 -27.07 27.82 -4.97
CA SER A 358 -27.25 29.17 -5.48
C SER A 358 -28.62 29.17 -6.13
N ASN A 359 -29.60 29.80 -5.48
CA ASN A 359 -30.95 29.98 -5.98
C ASN A 359 -30.89 30.34 -7.47
N PRO A 360 -31.62 29.63 -8.34
CA PRO A 360 -31.85 30.16 -9.68
C PRO A 360 -32.75 31.40 -9.53
N SER A 361 -32.13 32.57 -9.71
CA SER A 361 -32.85 33.79 -9.95
C SER A 361 -33.46 33.74 -11.35
#